data_8674dd226b5890aaab77b7d905f89cde
#
_entry.id   8674dd226b5890aaab77b7d905f89cde
#
_cell.length_a   1.000
_cell.length_b   1.000
_cell.length_c   1.000
_cell.angle_alpha   90.00
_cell.angle_beta   90.00
_cell.angle_gamma   90.00
#
_symmetry.space_group_name_H-M   'P 1'
#
loop_
_entity.id
_entity.type
_entity.pdbx_description
1 polymer ?
#
loop_
_entity_poly.entity_id
_entity_poly.type
_entity_poly.pdbx_seq_one_letter_code
_entity_poly.pdbx_strand_id
1 'polypeptide(L)'
;FARIPTLVMICMIQDPITREDYSRDPRHIARKAATYLRGTGIADACMVGPEAEFFVFDDVRFDQNAHEAYFHLDSSEAEWNRGRLEAPNLGYKLRHQEGYFPCPPSDHLLDLRTEMVQAMIQCGIDVEGQHHERASAGQCEIDVRYQELVRMADQMCLYKYIVRNVAHRHGKTATFMPKPILGDAGSGMHTHFSLWKEGQPLFAGSGYAGLSDVALHALGGILRHAPAILAISNPTTNSYRRLVPGYEAPINLAYSQRN
;
A
#
# COMPACT_ATOMS: atom_id res chain seq x y z
N PHE A 1 -0.51 21.08 -3.13
CA PHE A 1 -1.26 20.57 -4.30
C PHE A 1 -2.42 21.49 -4.71
N ALA A 2 -3.05 22.21 -3.78
CA ALA A 2 -4.08 23.17 -4.12
C ALA A 2 -3.49 24.42 -4.80
N ARG A 3 -4.25 25.05 -5.75
CA ARG A 3 -3.85 26.29 -6.41
C ARG A 3 -3.77 27.46 -5.43
N ILE A 4 -4.65 27.47 -4.44
CA ILE A 4 -4.64 28.43 -3.34
C ILE A 4 -3.85 27.79 -2.18
N PRO A 5 -2.95 28.53 -1.50
CA PRO A 5 -2.22 28.00 -0.36
C PRO A 5 -3.18 27.43 0.68
N THR A 6 -3.05 26.14 0.94
CA THR A 6 -3.96 25.35 1.79
C THR A 6 -3.17 24.50 2.77
N LEU A 7 -3.45 24.61 4.05
CA LEU A 7 -2.94 23.71 5.07
C LEU A 7 -3.92 22.54 5.25
N VAL A 8 -3.43 21.33 5.02
CA VAL A 8 -4.19 20.09 5.28
C VAL A 8 -3.61 19.44 6.54
N MET A 9 -4.47 19.13 7.49
CA MET A 9 -4.10 18.43 8.72
C MET A 9 -4.94 17.16 8.89
N ILE A 10 -4.27 16.03 9.09
CA ILE A 10 -4.91 14.76 9.44
C ILE A 10 -5.00 14.73 10.97
N CYS A 11 -6.21 14.74 11.51
CA CYS A 11 -6.47 14.91 12.93
C CYS A 11 -7.20 13.72 13.53
N MET A 12 -7.12 13.59 14.87
CA MET A 12 -8.00 12.70 15.62
C MET A 12 -9.40 13.30 15.73
N ILE A 13 -10.38 12.40 15.85
CA ILE A 13 -11.78 12.76 16.06
C ILE A 13 -12.13 12.57 17.54
N GLN A 14 -12.74 13.58 18.13
CA GLN A 14 -13.24 13.55 19.50
C GLN A 14 -14.69 14.03 19.55
N ASP A 15 -15.42 13.58 20.57
CA ASP A 15 -16.74 14.14 20.89
C ASP A 15 -16.57 15.63 21.27
N PRO A 16 -17.35 16.54 20.68
CA PRO A 16 -17.17 17.97 20.90
C PRO A 16 -17.57 18.43 22.33
N ILE A 17 -18.35 17.63 23.03
CA ILE A 17 -18.87 17.95 24.40
C ILE A 17 -18.02 17.26 25.45
N THR A 18 -17.92 15.92 25.38
CA THR A 18 -17.23 15.12 26.41
C THR A 18 -15.72 15.09 26.22
N ARG A 19 -15.22 15.42 25.03
CA ARG A 19 -13.81 15.32 24.62
C ARG A 19 -13.25 13.90 24.62
N GLU A 20 -14.11 12.91 24.70
CA GLU A 20 -13.72 11.50 24.56
C GLU A 20 -13.31 11.19 23.13
N ASP A 21 -12.28 10.35 22.96
CA ASP A 21 -11.82 9.91 21.65
C ASP A 21 -12.92 9.10 20.95
N TYR A 22 -13.21 9.40 19.68
CA TYR A 22 -14.22 8.70 18.91
C TYR A 22 -13.77 7.25 18.67
N SER A 23 -14.56 6.30 19.16
CA SER A 23 -14.18 4.88 19.19
C SER A 23 -13.98 4.22 17.82
N ARG A 24 -14.49 4.83 16.73
CA ARG A 24 -14.37 4.36 15.35
C ARG A 24 -13.36 5.15 14.54
N ASP A 25 -12.65 6.09 15.15
CA ASP A 25 -11.53 6.78 14.51
C ASP A 25 -10.37 5.79 14.31
N PRO A 26 -9.91 5.53 13.05
CA PRO A 26 -8.80 4.60 12.80
C PRO A 26 -7.52 4.95 13.57
N ARG A 27 -7.23 6.24 13.74
CA ARG A 27 -6.06 6.67 14.49
C ARG A 27 -6.20 6.37 15.99
N HIS A 28 -7.41 6.49 16.55
CA HIS A 28 -7.70 6.05 17.91
C HIS A 28 -7.45 4.55 18.08
N ILE A 29 -7.85 3.73 17.10
CA ILE A 29 -7.61 2.27 17.12
C ILE A 29 -6.11 1.97 17.15
N ALA A 30 -5.30 2.63 16.33
CA ALA A 30 -3.84 2.45 16.34
C ALA A 30 -3.21 2.83 17.70
N ARG A 31 -3.64 3.95 18.30
CA ARG A 31 -3.21 4.36 19.65
C ARG A 31 -3.63 3.36 20.73
N LYS A 32 -4.85 2.84 20.64
CA LYS A 32 -5.37 1.81 21.54
C LYS A 32 -4.53 0.52 21.44
N ALA A 33 -4.16 0.10 20.23
CA ALA A 33 -3.28 -1.05 20.02
C ALA A 33 -1.88 -0.83 20.63
N ALA A 34 -1.27 0.32 20.41
CA ALA A 34 0.02 0.67 21.01
C ALA A 34 -0.05 0.72 22.56
N THR A 35 -1.14 1.23 23.11
CA THR A 35 -1.36 1.24 24.56
C THR A 35 -1.57 -0.16 25.13
N TYR A 36 -2.32 -1.00 24.42
CA TYR A 36 -2.52 -2.39 24.78
C TYR A 36 -1.19 -3.15 24.80
N LEU A 37 -0.38 -3.00 23.76
CA LEU A 37 0.94 -3.64 23.66
C LEU A 37 1.79 -3.32 24.90
N ARG A 38 1.92 -2.05 25.26
CA ARG A 38 2.64 -1.63 26.48
C ARG A 38 2.06 -2.23 27.75
N GLY A 39 0.74 -2.29 27.84
CA GLY A 39 0.04 -2.90 28.97
C GLY A 39 0.27 -4.39 29.16
N THR A 40 0.63 -5.12 28.11
CA THR A 40 0.99 -6.55 28.20
C THR A 40 2.33 -6.79 28.87
N GLY A 41 3.21 -5.79 28.93
CA GLY A 41 4.57 -5.91 29.39
C GLY A 41 5.51 -6.71 28.45
N ILE A 42 5.02 -7.20 27.31
CA ILE A 42 5.82 -7.93 26.31
C ILE A 42 6.75 -6.97 25.57
N ALA A 43 6.19 -5.86 25.08
CA ALA A 43 6.94 -4.85 24.32
C ALA A 43 6.42 -3.44 24.63
N ASP A 44 7.25 -2.44 24.40
CA ASP A 44 6.90 -1.03 24.56
C ASP A 44 6.67 -0.30 23.23
N ALA A 45 7.20 -0.86 22.13
CA ALA A 45 7.00 -0.34 20.78
C ALA A 45 6.79 -1.47 19.74
N CYS A 46 6.01 -1.13 18.70
CA CYS A 46 5.86 -1.92 17.49
C CYS A 46 6.34 -1.06 16.31
N MET A 47 7.36 -1.51 15.61
CA MET A 47 7.84 -0.92 14.36
C MET A 47 7.14 -1.58 13.19
N VAL A 48 6.71 -0.78 12.21
CA VAL A 48 5.94 -1.23 11.05
C VAL A 48 6.51 -0.62 9.77
N GLY A 49 6.71 -1.45 8.74
CA GLY A 49 7.15 -1.05 7.40
C GLY A 49 6.20 -1.62 6.36
N PRO A 50 5.23 -0.86 5.87
CA PRO A 50 4.33 -1.30 4.80
C PRO A 50 4.92 -1.02 3.42
N GLU A 51 4.78 -1.96 2.51
CA GLU A 51 5.08 -1.87 1.08
C GLU A 51 3.77 -1.69 0.33
N ALA A 52 3.40 -0.45 0.06
CA ALA A 52 2.10 -0.13 -0.52
C ALA A 52 2.18 0.00 -2.04
N GLU A 53 1.71 -1.02 -2.75
CA GLU A 53 1.58 -0.99 -4.20
C GLU A 53 0.35 -0.20 -4.66
N PHE A 54 0.46 0.42 -5.83
CA PHE A 54 -0.63 1.18 -6.43
C PHE A 54 -0.53 1.18 -7.96
N PHE A 55 -1.64 1.49 -8.62
CA PHE A 55 -1.67 1.64 -10.08
C PHE A 55 -1.85 3.10 -10.46
N VAL A 56 -1.25 3.48 -11.60
CA VAL A 56 -1.44 4.78 -12.24
C VAL A 56 -1.97 4.56 -13.67
N PHE A 57 -3.10 5.19 -13.98
CA PHE A 57 -3.75 5.10 -15.29
C PHE A 57 -3.84 6.46 -15.97
N ASP A 58 -3.77 6.46 -17.30
CA ASP A 58 -3.96 7.63 -18.14
C ASP A 58 -5.43 7.99 -18.31
N ASP A 59 -6.33 6.99 -18.33
CA ASP A 59 -7.77 7.18 -18.41
C ASP A 59 -8.51 6.12 -17.59
N VAL A 60 -9.53 6.56 -16.85
CA VAL A 60 -10.41 5.70 -16.05
C VAL A 60 -11.84 6.14 -16.25
N ARG A 61 -12.66 5.28 -16.84
CA ARG A 61 -14.09 5.51 -17.02
C ARG A 61 -14.87 4.32 -16.48
N PHE A 62 -15.91 4.57 -15.75
CA PHE A 62 -16.80 3.52 -15.25
C PHE A 62 -18.20 4.07 -15.03
N ASP A 63 -19.19 3.20 -15.14
CA ASP A 63 -20.55 3.45 -14.71
C ASP A 63 -21.19 2.15 -14.23
N GLN A 64 -22.17 2.28 -13.37
CA GLN A 64 -23.00 1.19 -12.90
C GLN A 64 -24.41 1.73 -12.59
N ASN A 65 -25.38 1.20 -13.30
CA ASN A 65 -26.80 1.55 -13.13
C ASN A 65 -27.68 0.28 -13.18
N ALA A 66 -29.00 0.44 -13.29
CA ALA A 66 -29.92 -0.70 -13.23
C ALA A 66 -29.83 -1.66 -14.41
N HIS A 67 -29.22 -1.27 -15.53
CA HIS A 67 -29.19 -2.05 -16.78
C HIS A 67 -27.81 -2.10 -17.43
N GLU A 68 -26.82 -1.43 -16.87
CA GLU A 68 -25.45 -1.41 -17.41
C GLU A 68 -24.43 -1.36 -16.28
N ALA A 69 -23.32 -2.03 -16.48
CA ALA A 69 -22.11 -1.88 -15.67
C ALA A 69 -20.90 -2.03 -16.59
N TYR A 70 -20.00 -1.03 -16.59
CA TYR A 70 -18.75 -1.09 -17.33
C TYR A 70 -17.62 -0.38 -16.61
N PHE A 71 -16.41 -0.73 -16.99
CA PHE A 71 -15.21 0.05 -16.71
C PHE A 71 -14.28 0.02 -17.92
N HIS A 72 -13.54 1.11 -18.10
CA HIS A 72 -12.50 1.24 -19.11
C HIS A 72 -11.27 1.84 -18.45
N LEU A 73 -10.13 1.20 -18.64
CA LEU A 73 -8.83 1.65 -18.16
C LEU A 73 -7.89 1.83 -19.34
N ASP A 74 -7.04 2.83 -19.30
CA ASP A 74 -5.98 3.00 -20.27
C ASP A 74 -4.67 3.40 -19.60
N SER A 75 -3.57 2.91 -20.15
CA SER A 75 -2.21 3.23 -19.73
C SER A 75 -1.30 3.23 -20.94
N SER A 76 -0.47 4.25 -21.08
CA SER A 76 0.51 4.36 -22.17
C SER A 76 1.53 3.22 -22.21
N GLU A 77 1.72 2.52 -21.08
CA GLU A 77 2.60 1.33 -20.99
C GLU A 77 1.90 0.04 -21.44
N ALA A 78 0.57 0.05 -21.53
CA ALA A 78 -0.21 -1.16 -21.74
C ALA A 78 -0.16 -1.66 -23.19
N GLU A 79 -0.11 -2.98 -23.37
CA GLU A 79 -0.21 -3.60 -24.69
C GLU A 79 -1.52 -3.28 -25.39
N TRP A 80 -2.61 -3.09 -24.64
CA TRP A 80 -3.94 -2.73 -25.18
C TRP A 80 -4.08 -1.26 -25.58
N ASN A 81 -3.13 -0.38 -25.19
CA ASN A 81 -3.11 1.01 -25.61
C ASN A 81 -2.67 1.11 -27.07
N ARG A 82 -3.64 0.93 -27.97
CA ARG A 82 -3.44 0.93 -29.42
C ARG A 82 -4.38 1.95 -30.07
N GLY A 83 -3.87 2.64 -31.07
CA GLY A 83 -4.70 3.48 -31.93
C GLY A 83 -5.30 4.71 -31.28
N ARG A 84 -4.86 5.14 -30.10
CA ARG A 84 -5.22 6.46 -29.59
C ARG A 84 -4.50 7.54 -30.38
N LEU A 85 -5.23 8.57 -30.77
CA LEU A 85 -4.74 9.65 -31.63
C LEU A 85 -4.36 10.92 -30.86
N GLU A 86 -4.63 10.98 -29.58
CA GLU A 86 -4.44 12.17 -28.75
C GLU A 86 -2.96 12.51 -28.49
N ALA A 87 -2.11 11.50 -28.58
CA ALA A 87 -0.67 11.64 -28.42
C ALA A 87 0.08 10.59 -29.24
N PRO A 88 1.35 10.82 -29.60
CA PRO A 88 2.19 9.81 -30.22
C PRO A 88 2.28 8.55 -29.36
N ASN A 89 2.19 7.39 -30.01
CA ASN A 89 2.42 6.09 -29.38
C ASN A 89 3.74 5.52 -29.91
N LEU A 90 4.77 5.51 -29.05
CA LEU A 90 6.14 5.14 -29.44
C LEU A 90 6.39 3.63 -29.37
N GLY A 91 5.39 2.82 -28.94
CA GLY A 91 5.49 1.36 -28.96
C GLY A 91 6.30 0.74 -27.81
N TYR A 92 6.78 1.53 -26.87
CA TYR A 92 7.44 1.01 -25.66
C TYR A 92 6.37 0.48 -24.70
N LYS A 93 6.07 -0.82 -24.78
CA LYS A 93 5.02 -1.51 -24.02
C LYS A 93 5.61 -2.55 -23.09
N LEU A 94 5.05 -2.65 -21.90
CA LEU A 94 5.33 -3.75 -20.98
C LEU A 94 4.53 -4.99 -21.40
N ARG A 95 5.18 -6.14 -21.39
CA ARG A 95 4.52 -7.41 -21.61
C ARG A 95 3.69 -7.81 -20.39
N HIS A 96 2.72 -8.68 -20.64
CA HIS A 96 1.86 -9.20 -19.58
C HIS A 96 2.67 -9.82 -18.43
N GLN A 97 2.52 -9.27 -17.21
CA GLN A 97 3.22 -9.67 -15.99
C GLN A 97 4.76 -9.56 -16.05
N GLU A 98 5.31 -8.74 -16.93
CA GLU A 98 6.76 -8.50 -17.04
C GLU A 98 7.15 -7.05 -16.68
N GLY A 99 6.36 -6.41 -15.82
CA GLY A 99 6.59 -5.01 -15.43
C GLY A 99 7.60 -4.81 -14.31
N TYR A 100 8.20 -5.86 -13.74
CA TYR A 100 9.10 -5.72 -12.60
C TYR A 100 10.45 -5.13 -12.99
N PHE A 101 10.76 -3.93 -12.49
CA PHE A 101 12.00 -3.20 -12.73
C PHE A 101 12.38 -2.98 -14.23
N PRO A 102 11.47 -2.52 -15.10
CA PRO A 102 11.84 -2.17 -16.45
C PRO A 102 12.73 -0.91 -16.45
N CYS A 103 13.60 -0.80 -17.44
CA CYS A 103 14.35 0.44 -17.64
C CYS A 103 13.58 1.40 -18.56
N PRO A 104 13.75 2.72 -18.41
CA PRO A 104 13.32 3.66 -19.44
C PRO A 104 13.92 3.30 -20.81
N PRO A 105 13.19 3.48 -21.93
CA PRO A 105 11.92 4.19 -22.04
C PRO A 105 10.66 3.32 -21.80
N SER A 106 10.77 2.04 -21.45
CA SER A 106 9.60 1.19 -21.18
C SER A 106 8.93 1.52 -19.86
N ASP A 107 9.65 2.00 -18.87
CA ASP A 107 9.11 2.58 -17.65
C ASP A 107 8.69 4.03 -17.91
N HIS A 108 7.44 4.26 -18.23
CA HIS A 108 6.91 5.60 -18.49
C HIS A 108 6.63 6.41 -17.21
N LEU A 109 6.68 5.77 -16.04
CA LEU A 109 6.25 6.37 -14.78
C LEU A 109 7.42 6.74 -13.85
N LEU A 110 8.68 6.52 -14.28
CA LEU A 110 9.86 6.81 -13.45
C LEU A 110 9.87 8.25 -12.93
N ASP A 111 9.68 9.23 -13.80
CA ASP A 111 9.71 10.64 -13.41
C ASP A 111 8.53 11.01 -12.50
N LEU A 112 7.35 10.45 -12.76
CA LEU A 112 6.17 10.64 -11.92
C LEU A 112 6.40 10.10 -10.50
N ARG A 113 6.94 8.87 -10.39
CA ARG A 113 7.28 8.30 -9.08
C ARG A 113 8.36 9.12 -8.38
N THR A 114 9.35 9.61 -9.13
CA THR A 114 10.41 10.47 -8.58
C THR A 114 9.83 11.77 -8.01
N GLU A 115 8.85 12.40 -8.65
CA GLU A 115 8.15 13.57 -8.09
C GLU A 115 7.37 13.21 -6.82
N MET A 116 6.71 12.05 -6.80
CA MET A 116 6.04 11.54 -5.58
C MET A 116 7.03 11.37 -4.43
N VAL A 117 8.19 10.76 -4.69
CA VAL A 117 9.28 10.58 -3.72
C VAL A 117 9.77 11.91 -3.18
N GLN A 118 10.03 12.89 -4.05
CA GLN A 118 10.47 14.22 -3.63
C GLN A 118 9.45 14.91 -2.73
N ALA A 119 8.15 14.80 -3.07
CA ALA A 119 7.08 15.34 -2.25
C ALA A 119 6.97 14.64 -0.88
N MET A 120 7.18 13.32 -0.84
CA MET A 120 7.21 12.54 0.40
C MET A 120 8.37 12.98 1.30
N ILE A 121 9.57 13.11 0.76
CA ILE A 121 10.76 13.57 1.51
C ILE A 121 10.53 14.98 2.07
N GLN A 122 9.98 15.90 1.27
CA GLN A 122 9.64 17.25 1.72
C GLN A 122 8.60 17.26 2.86
N CYS A 123 7.75 16.24 2.93
CA CYS A 123 6.78 16.04 4.01
C CYS A 123 7.31 15.22 5.19
N GLY A 124 8.60 14.88 5.22
CA GLY A 124 9.24 14.16 6.31
C GLY A 124 8.99 12.65 6.33
N ILE A 125 8.69 12.05 5.16
CA ILE A 125 8.65 10.60 4.98
C ILE A 125 10.02 10.15 4.45
N ASP A 126 10.68 9.25 5.14
CA ASP A 126 11.95 8.66 4.70
C ASP A 126 11.65 7.60 3.64
N VAL A 127 12.07 7.83 2.41
CA VAL A 127 11.91 6.91 1.29
C VAL A 127 13.20 6.12 1.08
N GLU A 128 13.09 4.80 0.90
CA GLU A 128 14.22 3.88 0.68
C GLU A 128 14.38 3.49 -0.78
N GLY A 129 13.26 3.37 -1.53
CA GLY A 129 13.28 2.97 -2.93
C GLY A 129 12.00 3.33 -3.68
N GLN A 130 12.04 3.14 -4.99
CA GLN A 130 10.85 3.20 -5.84
C GLN A 130 11.07 2.38 -7.11
N HIS A 131 10.07 1.70 -7.57
CA HIS A 131 10.14 0.92 -8.80
C HIS A 131 8.77 0.70 -9.45
N HIS A 132 8.80 0.24 -10.71
CA HIS A 132 7.63 -0.32 -11.35
C HIS A 132 7.45 -1.74 -10.86
N GLU A 133 6.21 -2.11 -10.58
CA GLU A 133 5.83 -3.43 -10.10
C GLU A 133 5.44 -4.38 -11.23
N ARG A 134 5.10 -5.61 -10.86
CA ARG A 134 4.98 -6.76 -11.75
C ARG A 134 3.90 -6.67 -12.82
N ALA A 135 2.81 -5.95 -12.58
CA ALA A 135 1.74 -5.84 -13.56
C ALA A 135 2.22 -5.28 -14.90
N SER A 136 1.50 -5.60 -15.94
CA SER A 136 1.83 -5.19 -17.32
C SER A 136 1.66 -3.70 -17.58
N ALA A 137 0.97 -2.96 -16.73
CA ALA A 137 0.77 -1.52 -16.95
C ALA A 137 0.46 -0.77 -15.66
N GLY A 138 1.23 0.28 -15.42
CA GLY A 138 0.93 1.30 -14.44
C GLY A 138 1.14 0.93 -12.98
N GLN A 139 1.59 -0.28 -12.66
CA GLN A 139 1.80 -0.67 -11.26
C GLN A 139 3.11 -0.12 -10.72
N CYS A 140 3.05 0.50 -9.55
CA CYS A 140 4.15 1.18 -8.91
C CYS A 140 4.24 0.79 -7.44
N GLU A 141 5.46 0.88 -6.90
CA GLU A 141 5.73 0.81 -5.48
C GLU A 141 6.73 1.90 -5.08
N ILE A 142 6.58 2.43 -3.86
CA ILE A 142 7.52 3.35 -3.24
C ILE A 142 7.74 2.88 -1.80
N ASP A 143 8.95 2.42 -1.53
CA ASP A 143 9.33 1.87 -0.23
C ASP A 143 9.67 2.98 0.75
N VAL A 144 9.11 2.87 1.94
CA VAL A 144 9.33 3.84 3.02
C VAL A 144 9.95 3.16 4.22
N ARG A 145 10.87 3.85 4.88
CA ARG A 145 11.52 3.35 6.07
C ARG A 145 10.51 3.11 7.18
N TYR A 146 10.62 1.96 7.83
CA TYR A 146 9.76 1.58 8.96
C TYR A 146 9.73 2.64 10.07
N GLN A 147 8.59 2.76 10.73
CA GLN A 147 8.36 3.69 11.84
C GLN A 147 7.53 3.02 12.95
N GLU A 148 7.42 3.70 14.07
CA GLU A 148 6.50 3.31 15.14
C GLU A 148 5.05 3.30 14.62
N LEU A 149 4.25 2.35 15.10
CA LEU A 149 2.92 2.00 14.59
C LEU A 149 2.01 3.20 14.27
N VAL A 150 1.84 4.12 15.22
CA VAL A 150 0.94 5.28 15.03
C VAL A 150 1.51 6.24 14.01
N ARG A 151 2.81 6.52 14.08
CA ARG A 151 3.50 7.40 13.14
C ARG A 151 3.45 6.83 11.73
N MET A 152 3.65 5.52 11.56
CA MET A 152 3.55 4.88 10.24
C MET A 152 2.13 4.97 9.69
N ALA A 153 1.11 4.76 10.51
CA ALA A 153 -0.27 4.93 10.09
C ALA A 153 -0.56 6.35 9.58
N ASP A 154 -0.07 7.37 10.29
CA ASP A 154 -0.16 8.78 9.87
C ASP A 154 0.59 9.02 8.54
N GLN A 155 1.81 8.47 8.40
CA GLN A 155 2.61 8.58 7.17
C GLN A 155 1.93 7.89 5.99
N MET A 156 1.28 6.74 6.18
CA MET A 156 0.55 6.06 5.10
C MET A 156 -0.68 6.84 4.62
N CYS A 157 -1.36 7.57 5.50
CA CYS A 157 -2.41 8.49 5.07
C CYS A 157 -1.84 9.61 4.19
N LEU A 158 -0.71 10.20 4.59
CA LEU A 158 -0.02 11.25 3.85
C LEU A 158 0.57 10.73 2.52
N TYR A 159 1.18 9.54 2.53
CA TYR A 159 1.65 8.82 1.34
C TYR A 159 0.55 8.72 0.27
N LYS A 160 -0.61 8.17 0.65
CA LYS A 160 -1.74 8.02 -0.28
C LYS A 160 -2.29 9.37 -0.78
N TYR A 161 -2.24 10.39 0.06
CA TYR A 161 -2.61 11.74 -0.32
C TYR A 161 -1.63 12.30 -1.36
N ILE A 162 -0.32 12.17 -1.15
CA ILE A 162 0.71 12.64 -2.07
C ILE A 162 0.61 11.92 -3.41
N VAL A 163 0.58 10.58 -3.41
CA VAL A 163 0.49 9.76 -4.63
C VAL A 163 -0.69 10.20 -5.51
N ARG A 164 -1.89 10.32 -4.92
CA ARG A 164 -3.09 10.72 -5.67
C ARG A 164 -3.00 12.14 -6.21
N ASN A 165 -2.45 13.08 -5.44
CA ASN A 165 -2.37 14.47 -5.86
C ASN A 165 -1.29 14.71 -6.92
N VAL A 166 -0.14 14.04 -6.82
CA VAL A 166 0.90 14.11 -7.86
C VAL A 166 0.37 13.50 -9.16
N ALA A 167 -0.24 12.31 -9.12
CA ALA A 167 -0.85 11.70 -10.31
C ALA A 167 -1.88 12.64 -10.95
N HIS A 168 -2.78 13.22 -10.15
CA HIS A 168 -3.80 14.18 -10.63
C HIS A 168 -3.18 15.40 -11.31
N ARG A 169 -2.10 15.96 -10.79
CA ARG A 169 -1.38 17.10 -11.42
C ARG A 169 -0.85 16.76 -12.81
N HIS A 170 -0.55 15.51 -13.08
CA HIS A 170 -0.12 14.99 -14.38
C HIS A 170 -1.28 14.47 -15.24
N GLY A 171 -2.54 14.77 -14.88
CA GLY A 171 -3.71 14.29 -15.62
C GLY A 171 -3.92 12.78 -15.56
N LYS A 172 -3.37 12.12 -14.53
CA LYS A 172 -3.44 10.66 -14.33
C LYS A 172 -4.26 10.33 -13.08
N THR A 173 -4.71 9.08 -13.00
CA THR A 173 -5.44 8.54 -11.86
C THR A 173 -4.58 7.51 -11.13
N ALA A 174 -4.30 7.72 -9.84
CA ALA A 174 -3.68 6.71 -8.99
C ALA A 174 -4.72 5.99 -8.12
N THR A 175 -4.60 4.67 -8.02
CA THR A 175 -5.50 3.84 -7.21
C THR A 175 -4.73 2.80 -6.40
N PHE A 176 -5.18 2.59 -5.16
CA PHE A 176 -4.75 1.50 -4.28
C PHE A 176 -5.75 0.33 -4.29
N MET A 177 -6.54 0.23 -5.35
CA MET A 177 -7.50 -0.86 -5.54
C MET A 177 -6.76 -2.20 -5.62
N PRO A 178 -7.17 -3.23 -4.85
CA PRO A 178 -6.44 -4.49 -4.79
C PRO A 178 -6.32 -5.22 -6.14
N LYS A 179 -7.34 -5.16 -6.99
CA LYS A 179 -7.38 -5.83 -8.29
C LYS A 179 -8.06 -4.95 -9.35
N PRO A 180 -7.38 -3.92 -9.87
CA PRO A 180 -7.97 -3.03 -10.87
C PRO A 180 -8.04 -3.67 -12.26
N ILE A 181 -7.10 -4.57 -12.59
CA ILE A 181 -7.01 -5.24 -13.88
C ILE A 181 -7.30 -6.73 -13.69
N LEU A 182 -8.32 -7.24 -14.37
CA LEU A 182 -8.64 -8.67 -14.38
C LEU A 182 -7.57 -9.43 -15.17
N GLY A 183 -7.09 -10.53 -14.60
CA GLY A 183 -6.09 -11.39 -15.26
C GLY A 183 -4.65 -10.89 -15.15
N ASP A 184 -4.37 -9.82 -14.43
CA ASP A 184 -3.03 -9.31 -14.18
C ASP A 184 -2.67 -9.38 -12.69
N ALA A 185 -1.46 -8.94 -12.29
CA ALA A 185 -1.10 -8.77 -10.89
C ALA A 185 -2.00 -7.73 -10.20
N GLY A 186 -2.06 -7.74 -8.89
CA GLY A 186 -2.85 -6.80 -8.09
C GLY A 186 -2.00 -6.14 -7.03
N SER A 187 -2.52 -5.05 -6.44
CA SER A 187 -1.83 -4.30 -5.39
C SER A 187 -1.83 -5.05 -4.07
N GLY A 188 -0.63 -5.30 -3.52
CA GLY A 188 -0.40 -5.72 -2.16
C GLY A 188 -0.16 -4.53 -1.23
N MET A 189 -0.14 -4.83 0.05
CA MET A 189 0.50 -4.01 1.07
C MET A 189 1.14 -4.98 2.05
N HIS A 190 2.32 -5.50 1.69
CA HIS A 190 3.10 -6.33 2.59
C HIS A 190 3.45 -5.51 3.82
N THR A 191 3.27 -6.07 4.99
CA THR A 191 3.47 -5.30 6.22
C THR A 191 4.51 -5.98 7.08
N HIS A 192 5.74 -5.48 7.01
CA HIS A 192 6.81 -5.89 7.93
C HIS A 192 6.53 -5.30 9.30
N PHE A 193 6.73 -6.08 10.34
CA PHE A 193 6.62 -5.56 11.70
C PHE A 193 7.59 -6.25 12.65
N SER A 194 7.96 -5.53 13.69
CA SER A 194 8.78 -6.06 14.78
C SER A 194 8.40 -5.43 16.12
N LEU A 195 8.55 -6.20 17.20
CA LEU A 195 8.31 -5.72 18.56
C LEU A 195 9.64 -5.35 19.21
N TRP A 196 9.61 -4.27 19.99
CA TRP A 196 10.79 -3.72 20.66
C TRP A 196 10.51 -3.49 22.14
N LYS A 197 11.53 -3.65 22.95
CA LYS A 197 11.50 -3.33 24.39
C LYS A 197 12.81 -2.68 24.80
N GLU A 198 12.72 -1.52 25.44
CA GLU A 198 13.88 -0.73 25.89
C GLU A 198 14.92 -0.50 24.77
N GLY A 199 14.43 -0.25 23.55
CA GLY A 199 15.26 -0.03 22.37
C GLY A 199 15.90 -1.28 21.77
N GLN A 200 15.55 -2.50 22.22
CA GLN A 200 16.06 -3.76 21.70
C GLN A 200 14.98 -4.51 20.91
N PRO A 201 15.32 -5.05 19.70
CA PRO A 201 14.40 -5.84 18.92
C PRO A 201 14.15 -7.20 19.59
N LEU A 202 12.88 -7.62 19.66
CA LEU A 202 12.50 -8.88 20.32
C LEU A 202 12.39 -10.06 19.37
N PHE A 203 12.40 -9.85 18.05
CA PHE A 203 12.15 -10.91 17.09
C PHE A 203 13.39 -11.68 16.66
N ALA A 204 14.59 -11.13 16.83
CA ALA A 204 15.83 -11.84 16.58
C ALA A 204 16.08 -12.90 17.67
N GLY A 205 16.52 -14.09 17.28
CA GLY A 205 16.77 -15.20 18.19
C GLY A 205 17.58 -16.33 17.55
N SER A 206 17.60 -17.47 18.21
CA SER A 206 18.33 -18.67 17.76
C SER A 206 17.41 -19.81 17.25
N GLY A 207 16.10 -19.56 17.19
CA GLY A 207 15.12 -20.55 16.73
C GLY A 207 15.07 -20.67 15.22
N TYR A 208 13.98 -21.25 14.69
CA TYR A 208 13.75 -21.41 13.26
C TYR A 208 13.87 -20.06 12.52
N ALA A 209 14.62 -20.04 11.44
CA ALA A 209 14.90 -18.85 10.64
C ALA A 209 15.59 -17.70 11.41
N GLY A 210 16.29 -17.95 12.52
CA GLY A 210 16.90 -16.91 13.35
C GLY A 210 15.89 -16.12 14.19
N LEU A 211 14.69 -16.66 14.41
CA LEU A 211 13.62 -16.02 15.16
C LEU A 211 13.63 -16.41 16.64
N SER A 212 13.17 -15.51 17.47
CA SER A 212 12.90 -15.73 18.88
C SER A 212 11.55 -16.45 19.09
N ASP A 213 11.33 -16.98 20.30
CA ASP A 213 10.03 -17.55 20.69
C ASP A 213 8.90 -16.51 20.61
N VAL A 214 9.19 -15.25 20.93
CA VAL A 214 8.22 -14.15 20.81
C VAL A 214 7.78 -13.97 19.35
N ALA A 215 8.72 -14.02 18.40
CA ALA A 215 8.42 -13.93 16.97
C ALA A 215 7.59 -15.13 16.50
N LEU A 216 7.96 -16.35 16.90
CA LEU A 216 7.24 -17.57 16.54
C LEU A 216 5.80 -17.58 17.10
N HIS A 217 5.63 -17.12 18.34
CA HIS A 217 4.28 -16.95 18.93
C HIS A 217 3.47 -15.88 18.19
N ALA A 218 4.08 -14.75 17.78
CA ALA A 218 3.41 -13.72 16.99
C ALA A 218 2.95 -14.27 15.63
N LEU A 219 3.82 -15.01 14.91
CA LEU A 219 3.47 -15.70 13.66
C LEU A 219 2.31 -16.68 13.85
N GLY A 220 2.38 -17.53 14.87
CA GLY A 220 1.29 -18.46 15.19
C GLY A 220 -0.03 -17.74 15.50
N GLY A 221 0.03 -16.60 16.18
CA GLY A 221 -1.11 -15.75 16.46
C GLY A 221 -1.72 -15.17 15.18
N ILE A 222 -0.90 -14.64 14.27
CA ILE A 222 -1.36 -14.11 12.98
C ILE A 222 -2.05 -15.19 12.15
N LEU A 223 -1.42 -16.36 12.01
CA LEU A 223 -1.99 -17.48 11.26
C LEU A 223 -3.32 -17.95 11.86
N ARG A 224 -3.39 -18.09 13.18
CA ARG A 224 -4.61 -18.49 13.88
C ARG A 224 -5.76 -17.49 13.70
N HIS A 225 -5.45 -16.21 13.67
CA HIS A 225 -6.44 -15.12 13.58
C HIS A 225 -6.57 -14.54 12.17
N ALA A 226 -5.92 -15.14 11.17
CA ALA A 226 -5.96 -14.66 9.80
C ALA A 226 -7.38 -14.41 9.25
N PRO A 227 -8.41 -15.26 9.48
CA PRO A 227 -9.77 -14.97 9.04
C PRO A 227 -10.34 -13.67 9.62
N ALA A 228 -10.07 -13.39 10.89
CA ALA A 228 -10.50 -12.15 11.52
C ALA A 228 -9.72 -10.92 11.04
N ILE A 229 -8.42 -11.08 10.81
CA ILE A 229 -7.55 -10.03 10.25
C ILE A 229 -8.03 -9.68 8.83
N LEU A 230 -8.31 -10.67 7.99
CA LEU A 230 -8.78 -10.48 6.62
C LEU A 230 -10.10 -9.70 6.54
N ALA A 231 -11.00 -9.87 7.48
CA ALA A 231 -12.26 -9.11 7.53
C ALA A 231 -12.03 -7.59 7.67
N ILE A 232 -10.90 -7.17 8.22
CA ILE A 232 -10.53 -5.77 8.45
C ILE A 232 -9.54 -5.29 7.38
N SER A 233 -8.48 -6.07 7.10
CA SER A 233 -7.42 -5.70 6.15
C SER A 233 -7.86 -5.84 4.69
N ASN A 234 -8.86 -6.68 4.39
CA ASN A 234 -9.38 -6.96 3.06
C ASN A 234 -10.89 -6.65 2.96
N PRO A 235 -11.32 -5.38 3.15
CA PRO A 235 -12.70 -5.04 3.47
C PRO A 235 -13.64 -5.01 2.26
N THR A 236 -13.14 -5.17 1.03
CA THR A 236 -13.97 -5.06 -0.18
C THR A 236 -14.05 -6.39 -0.95
N THR A 237 -15.09 -6.54 -1.76
CA THR A 237 -15.19 -7.70 -2.67
C THR A 237 -14.01 -7.76 -3.66
N ASN A 238 -13.47 -6.61 -4.05
CA ASN A 238 -12.30 -6.52 -4.92
C ASN A 238 -11.04 -7.06 -4.22
N SER A 239 -10.92 -6.94 -2.89
CA SER A 239 -9.82 -7.53 -2.13
C SER A 239 -9.72 -9.05 -2.35
N TYR A 240 -10.86 -9.73 -2.38
CA TYR A 240 -10.91 -11.19 -2.59
C TYR A 240 -10.73 -11.60 -4.05
N ARG A 241 -10.93 -10.69 -5.00
CA ARG A 241 -10.55 -10.92 -6.40
C ARG A 241 -9.03 -10.90 -6.59
N ARG A 242 -8.29 -10.25 -5.70
CA ARG A 242 -6.83 -10.31 -5.67
C ARG A 242 -6.31 -11.64 -5.11
N LEU A 243 -6.96 -12.22 -4.12
CA LEU A 243 -6.55 -13.45 -3.43
C LEU A 243 -6.91 -14.70 -4.23
N VAL A 244 -6.37 -14.80 -5.45
CA VAL A 244 -6.57 -15.93 -6.36
C VAL A 244 -5.24 -16.49 -6.82
N PRO A 245 -5.13 -17.80 -7.13
CA PRO A 245 -3.89 -18.42 -7.61
C PRO A 245 -3.36 -17.79 -8.89
N GLY A 246 -2.03 -17.77 -9.05
CA GLY A 246 -1.36 -17.45 -10.31
C GLY A 246 -0.90 -15.98 -10.47
N TYR A 247 -1.15 -15.12 -9.49
CA TYR A 247 -0.81 -13.69 -9.58
C TYR A 247 -0.03 -13.17 -8.35
N GLU A 248 0.82 -14.00 -7.77
CA GLU A 248 1.62 -13.71 -6.57
C GLU A 248 0.80 -13.34 -5.32
N ALA A 249 -0.49 -13.70 -5.31
CA ALA A 249 -1.34 -13.46 -4.18
C ALA A 249 -1.07 -14.44 -3.03
N PRO A 250 -1.14 -14.01 -1.77
CA PRO A 250 -1.01 -14.89 -0.61
C PRO A 250 -2.28 -15.74 -0.46
N ILE A 251 -2.27 -16.94 -1.02
CA ILE A 251 -3.41 -17.88 -0.99
C ILE A 251 -3.26 -18.98 0.07
N ASN A 252 -2.09 -19.10 0.68
CA ASN A 252 -1.79 -20.11 1.70
C ASN A 252 -1.56 -19.44 3.06
N LEU A 253 -2.09 -20.05 4.12
CA LEU A 253 -1.79 -19.67 5.50
C LEU A 253 -0.58 -20.46 5.99
N ALA A 254 0.58 -20.05 5.56
CA ALA A 254 1.85 -20.70 5.87
C ALA A 254 2.95 -19.66 6.10
N TYR A 255 4.03 -20.09 6.72
CA TYR A 255 5.26 -19.31 6.82
C TYR A 255 6.46 -20.19 6.49
N SER A 256 7.51 -19.56 5.97
CA SER A 256 8.78 -20.24 5.72
C SER A 256 9.95 -19.27 5.87
N GLN A 257 11.15 -19.80 6.00
CA GLN A 257 12.40 -19.02 6.02
C GLN A 257 12.68 -18.37 4.66
N ARG A 258 12.13 -18.94 3.59
CA ARG A 258 12.26 -18.45 2.22
C ARG A 258 10.86 -18.34 1.66
N ASN A 259 10.47 -17.14 1.38
CA ASN A 259 9.16 -16.85 0.81
C ASN A 259 9.30 -16.69 -0.69
#